data_ecd47613041a43adc0f849c473958e94
#
_entry.id   ecd47613041a43adc0f849c473958e94
#
_cell.length_a   1.000
_cell.length_b   1.000
_cell.length_c   1.000
_cell.angle_alpha   90.00
_cell.angle_beta   90.00
_cell.angle_gamma   90.00
#
_symmetry.space_group_name_H-M   'P 1'
#
loop_
_entity.id
_entity.type
_entity.pdbx_description
1 polymer ?
#
loop_
_entity_poly.entity_id
_entity_poly.type
_entity_poly.pdbx_seq_one_letter_code
_entity_poly.pdbx_strand_id
1 'polypeptide(L)'
;DGEAVWFTLATLQVEARPRVLRAPAIGHPLTSTVGPGRLVGYDLPSDPVRPWATVELALYWKALATADRSFKVFAHVLNREGALVAQQDSEPCQGECPTDSWVAGEYLRDVYRIALPADLAPGDYQLEIGMYDPATVRRLPMLDASGSSQPDDRLLLGGLRVEGR
;
A
#
# COMPACT_ATOMS: atom_id res chain seq x y z
N ASP A 1 -46.49 20.61 -26.82
CA ASP A 1 -46.21 19.65 -25.75
C ASP A 1 -45.20 18.65 -26.28
N GLY A 2 -43.94 18.81 -25.87
CA GLY A 2 -42.88 17.86 -26.19
C GLY A 2 -42.86 16.71 -25.17
N GLU A 3 -43.36 15.55 -25.54
CA GLU A 3 -43.15 14.33 -24.73
C GLU A 3 -41.69 13.92 -24.75
N ALA A 4 -41.07 13.76 -23.59
CA ALA A 4 -39.73 13.21 -23.47
C ALA A 4 -39.77 11.70 -23.78
N VAL A 5 -39.06 11.28 -24.82
CA VAL A 5 -38.96 9.87 -25.20
C VAL A 5 -37.65 9.32 -24.64
N TRP A 6 -37.76 8.31 -23.78
CA TRP A 6 -36.60 7.64 -23.15
C TRP A 6 -36.26 6.35 -23.91
N PHE A 7 -35.01 6.18 -24.25
CA PHE A 7 -34.51 4.94 -24.87
C PHE A 7 -33.43 4.33 -23.95
N THR A 8 -33.55 3.03 -23.66
CA THR A 8 -32.48 2.27 -23.05
C THR A 8 -31.51 1.85 -24.15
N LEU A 9 -30.32 2.44 -24.19
CA LEU A 9 -29.29 2.12 -25.17
C LEU A 9 -28.47 0.88 -24.80
N ALA A 10 -28.28 0.66 -23.49
CA ALA A 10 -27.58 -0.50 -22.97
C ALA A 10 -27.93 -0.74 -21.48
N THR A 11 -27.77 -1.98 -21.03
CA THR A 11 -27.77 -2.34 -19.62
C THR A 11 -26.34 -2.65 -19.21
N LEU A 12 -25.80 -1.91 -18.24
CA LEU A 12 -24.50 -2.15 -17.66
C LEU A 12 -24.68 -2.95 -16.36
N GLN A 13 -24.10 -4.15 -16.32
CA GLN A 13 -24.02 -4.92 -15.07
C GLN A 13 -22.73 -4.52 -14.35
N VAL A 14 -22.87 -3.94 -13.16
CA VAL A 14 -21.74 -3.56 -12.29
C VAL A 14 -21.65 -4.61 -11.19
N GLU A 15 -20.57 -5.36 -11.18
CA GLU A 15 -20.27 -6.29 -10.08
C GLU A 15 -19.39 -5.60 -9.06
N ALA A 16 -19.81 -5.66 -7.79
CA ALA A 16 -19.01 -5.15 -6.69
C ALA A 16 -17.81 -6.08 -6.43
N ARG A 17 -16.66 -5.50 -6.10
CA ARG A 17 -15.47 -6.26 -5.67
C ARG A 17 -15.83 -7.17 -4.49
N PRO A 18 -15.42 -8.47 -4.49
CA PRO A 18 -15.60 -9.34 -3.34
C PRO A 18 -14.88 -8.76 -2.11
N ARG A 19 -15.55 -8.77 -0.95
CA ARG A 19 -15.00 -8.22 0.30
C ARG A 19 -14.56 -9.34 1.23
N VAL A 20 -13.33 -9.22 1.75
CA VAL A 20 -12.76 -10.16 2.72
C VAL A 20 -12.96 -9.58 4.12
N LEU A 21 -13.81 -10.20 4.93
CA LEU A 21 -14.13 -9.76 6.31
C LEU A 21 -13.37 -10.57 7.37
N ARG A 22 -12.63 -11.59 6.96
CA ARG A 22 -11.81 -12.42 7.85
C ARG A 22 -10.34 -12.05 7.70
N ALA A 23 -9.63 -11.95 8.83
CA ALA A 23 -8.20 -11.68 8.82
C ALA A 23 -7.45 -12.74 8.03
N PRO A 24 -6.59 -12.36 7.06
CA PRO A 24 -5.73 -13.28 6.32
C PRO A 24 -4.59 -13.80 7.21
N ALA A 25 -3.91 -14.87 6.75
CA ALA A 25 -2.61 -15.22 7.30
C ALA A 25 -1.57 -14.17 6.86
N ILE A 26 -0.70 -13.76 7.78
CA ILE A 26 0.28 -12.68 7.59
C ILE A 26 1.62 -13.16 8.14
N GLY A 27 2.69 -13.08 7.34
CA GLY A 27 4.03 -13.52 7.74
C GLY A 27 4.64 -12.62 8.81
N HIS A 28 4.47 -11.30 8.68
CA HIS A 28 5.00 -10.31 9.62
C HIS A 28 3.86 -9.45 10.15
N PRO A 29 3.17 -9.88 11.23
CA PRO A 29 2.09 -9.10 11.81
C PRO A 29 2.63 -7.85 12.50
N LEU A 30 1.94 -6.75 12.35
CA LEU A 30 2.21 -5.48 13.02
C LEU A 30 0.92 -4.66 13.17
N THR A 31 1.00 -3.50 13.79
CA THR A 31 -0.14 -2.58 13.87
C THR A 31 0.34 -1.15 13.72
N SER A 32 -0.14 -0.49 12.67
CA SER A 32 0.03 0.95 12.47
C SER A 32 -1.22 1.51 11.80
N THR A 33 -1.61 2.72 12.12
CA THR A 33 -2.82 3.35 11.58
C THR A 33 -2.44 4.57 10.76
N VAL A 34 -3.02 4.69 9.56
CA VAL A 34 -2.83 5.83 8.68
C VAL A 34 -4.11 6.08 7.88
N GLY A 35 -4.62 7.30 7.93
CA GLY A 35 -5.84 7.67 7.23
C GLY A 35 -7.01 6.72 7.52
N PRO A 36 -7.68 6.17 6.50
CA PRO A 36 -8.83 5.28 6.66
C PRO A 36 -8.46 3.83 7.00
N GLY A 37 -7.16 3.51 7.12
CA GLY A 37 -6.66 2.15 7.22
C GLY A 37 -5.80 1.87 8.44
N ARG A 38 -5.81 0.61 8.83
CA ARG A 38 -4.83 0.03 9.75
C ARG A 38 -4.00 -0.98 8.99
N LEU A 39 -2.70 -0.75 8.91
CA LEU A 39 -1.76 -1.76 8.45
C LEU A 39 -1.65 -2.82 9.55
N VAL A 40 -2.04 -4.06 9.22
CA VAL A 40 -2.06 -5.18 10.17
C VAL A 40 -0.90 -6.15 9.98
N GLY A 41 -0.09 -5.92 8.95
CA GLY A 41 1.13 -6.63 8.69
C GLY A 41 1.56 -6.61 7.23
N TYR A 42 2.61 -7.34 6.93
CA TYR A 42 3.18 -7.43 5.59
C TYR A 42 3.83 -8.79 5.34
N ASP A 43 4.02 -9.10 4.06
CA ASP A 43 4.90 -10.17 3.60
C ASP A 43 6.00 -9.58 2.72
N LEU A 44 7.21 -10.09 2.91
CA LEU A 44 8.40 -9.74 2.16
C LEU A 44 9.18 -11.04 1.90
N PRO A 45 9.90 -11.18 0.76
CA PRO A 45 10.77 -12.32 0.54
C PRO A 45 11.76 -12.50 1.70
N SER A 46 11.85 -13.73 2.22
CA SER A 46 12.79 -14.08 3.31
C SER A 46 14.23 -14.28 2.80
N ASP A 47 14.37 -14.66 1.53
CA ASP A 47 15.66 -14.87 0.90
C ASP A 47 16.24 -13.56 0.38
N PRO A 48 17.57 -13.42 0.41
CA PRO A 48 18.23 -12.27 -0.19
C PRO A 48 17.88 -12.13 -1.67
N VAL A 49 17.73 -10.90 -2.12
CA VAL A 49 17.41 -10.59 -3.51
C VAL A 49 18.65 -10.10 -4.25
N ARG A 50 18.65 -10.20 -5.57
CA ARG A 50 19.72 -9.68 -6.42
C ARG A 50 19.45 -8.24 -6.85
N PRO A 51 20.48 -7.45 -7.16
CA PRO A 51 20.28 -6.24 -7.97
C PRO A 51 19.48 -6.60 -9.22
N TRP A 52 18.74 -5.66 -9.81
CA TRP A 52 17.77 -5.84 -10.92
C TRP A 52 16.55 -6.76 -10.61
N ALA A 53 16.47 -7.39 -9.44
CA ALA A 53 15.27 -8.15 -9.07
C ALA A 53 14.07 -7.23 -8.87
N THR A 54 12.89 -7.81 -8.99
CA THR A 54 11.65 -7.18 -8.52
C THR A 54 11.32 -7.74 -7.15
N VAL A 55 11.24 -6.87 -6.16
CA VAL A 55 10.82 -7.21 -4.79
C VAL A 55 9.30 -7.14 -4.72
N GLU A 56 8.66 -8.24 -4.33
CA GLU A 56 7.24 -8.24 -4.02
C GLU A 56 7.05 -7.95 -2.52
N LEU A 57 6.40 -6.84 -2.21
CA LEU A 57 5.94 -6.47 -0.89
C LEU A 57 4.41 -6.58 -0.87
N ALA A 58 3.85 -7.43 -0.02
CA ALA A 58 2.42 -7.45 0.22
C ALA A 58 2.10 -6.74 1.54
N LEU A 59 1.29 -5.70 1.49
CA LEU A 59 0.75 -4.99 2.65
C LEU A 59 -0.66 -5.52 2.95
N TYR A 60 -0.98 -5.68 4.22
CA TYR A 60 -2.30 -6.12 4.65
C TYR A 60 -2.99 -5.00 5.42
N TRP A 61 -4.00 -4.44 4.80
CA TRP A 61 -4.81 -3.38 5.38
C TRP A 61 -6.08 -3.93 6.01
N LYS A 62 -6.49 -3.37 7.14
CA LYS A 62 -7.86 -3.44 7.65
C LYS A 62 -8.49 -2.07 7.49
N ALA A 63 -9.53 -1.97 6.70
CA ALA A 63 -10.27 -0.73 6.56
C ALA A 63 -10.96 -0.35 7.88
N LEU A 64 -10.80 0.88 8.31
CA LEU A 64 -11.44 1.45 9.49
C LEU A 64 -12.66 2.29 9.10
N ALA A 65 -12.60 2.92 7.93
CA ALA A 65 -13.65 3.76 7.38
C ALA A 65 -13.53 3.81 5.85
N THR A 66 -14.55 4.34 5.20
CA THR A 66 -14.49 4.82 3.82
C THR A 66 -13.89 6.22 3.83
N ALA A 67 -12.91 6.48 2.98
CA ALA A 67 -12.35 7.83 2.81
C ALA A 67 -13.26 8.69 1.93
N ASP A 68 -13.11 10.01 2.04
CA ASP A 68 -13.80 10.98 1.18
C ASP A 68 -13.15 11.11 -0.22
N ARG A 69 -11.97 10.53 -0.38
CA ARG A 69 -11.17 10.50 -1.61
C ARG A 69 -10.19 9.33 -1.60
N SER A 70 -9.60 9.05 -2.76
CA SER A 70 -8.55 8.04 -2.84
C SER A 70 -7.20 8.62 -2.42
N PHE A 71 -6.49 7.91 -1.52
CA PHE A 71 -5.12 8.18 -1.11
C PHE A 71 -4.16 7.20 -1.77
N LYS A 72 -2.92 7.64 -1.99
CA LYS A 72 -1.85 6.78 -2.48
C LYS A 72 -1.01 6.24 -1.33
N VAL A 73 -0.64 4.97 -1.44
CA VAL A 73 0.37 4.35 -0.60
C VAL A 73 1.71 4.50 -1.31
N PHE A 74 2.73 4.93 -0.59
CA PHE A 74 4.11 4.87 -1.03
C PHE A 74 4.81 3.65 -0.42
N ALA A 75 5.61 2.98 -1.25
CA ALA A 75 6.47 1.87 -0.87
C ALA A 75 7.86 2.13 -1.42
N HIS A 76 8.76 2.60 -0.58
CA HIS A 76 10.10 3.05 -0.91
C HIS A 76 11.15 2.10 -0.36
N VAL A 77 12.23 1.91 -1.09
CA VAL A 77 13.43 1.22 -0.62
C VAL A 77 14.50 2.26 -0.30
N LEU A 78 14.98 2.25 0.93
CA LEU A 78 16.00 3.17 1.42
C LEU A 78 17.31 2.42 1.69
N ASN A 79 18.44 3.06 1.37
CA ASN A 79 19.74 2.57 1.77
C ASN A 79 20.03 2.88 3.26
N ARG A 80 21.22 2.54 3.74
CA ARG A 80 21.62 2.74 5.15
C ARG A 80 21.69 4.22 5.56
N GLU A 81 21.93 5.11 4.60
CA GLU A 81 21.95 6.56 4.80
C GLU A 81 20.55 7.18 4.75
N GLY A 82 19.50 6.37 4.53
CA GLY A 82 18.13 6.83 4.39
C GLY A 82 17.81 7.42 3.02
N ALA A 83 18.69 7.25 2.03
CA ALA A 83 18.44 7.72 0.68
C ALA A 83 17.55 6.75 -0.10
N LEU A 84 16.61 7.30 -0.86
CA LEU A 84 15.71 6.57 -1.74
C LEU A 84 16.47 5.93 -2.90
N VAL A 85 16.34 4.61 -3.08
CA VAL A 85 17.01 3.86 -4.16
C VAL A 85 16.03 3.20 -5.12
N ALA A 86 14.82 2.88 -4.68
CA ALA A 86 13.74 2.37 -5.52
C ALA A 86 12.39 2.68 -4.88
N GLN A 87 11.33 2.73 -5.68
CA GLN A 87 9.99 3.03 -5.17
C GLN A 87 8.90 2.48 -6.08
N GLN A 88 7.73 2.29 -5.50
CA GLN A 88 6.47 2.16 -6.19
C GLN A 88 5.37 2.84 -5.37
N ASP A 89 4.68 3.79 -5.98
CA ASP A 89 3.55 4.49 -5.37
C ASP A 89 2.29 4.22 -6.20
N SER A 90 1.22 3.82 -5.52
CA SER A 90 -0.07 3.60 -6.19
C SER A 90 -1.24 3.79 -5.24
N GLU A 91 -2.42 3.95 -5.77
CA GLU A 91 -3.64 3.66 -5.02
C GLU A 91 -3.64 2.18 -4.65
N PRO A 92 -4.21 1.80 -3.48
CA PRO A 92 -4.23 0.41 -3.04
C PRO A 92 -4.75 -0.55 -4.12
N CYS A 93 -4.15 -1.75 -4.17
CA CYS A 93 -4.39 -2.79 -5.17
C CYS A 93 -4.22 -2.29 -6.62
N GLN A 94 -3.25 -1.42 -6.87
CA GLN A 94 -3.01 -0.81 -8.19
C GLN A 94 -4.23 -0.06 -8.74
N GLY A 95 -5.05 0.54 -7.84
CA GLY A 95 -6.28 1.26 -8.17
C GLY A 95 -7.56 0.42 -8.20
N GLU A 96 -7.47 -0.90 -8.00
CA GLU A 96 -8.67 -1.76 -7.96
C GLU A 96 -9.42 -1.69 -6.63
N CYS A 97 -8.77 -1.21 -5.56
CA CYS A 97 -9.38 -1.02 -4.25
C CYS A 97 -8.98 0.34 -3.63
N PRO A 98 -9.32 1.46 -4.29
CA PRO A 98 -8.99 2.79 -3.79
C PRO A 98 -9.65 3.04 -2.43
N THR A 99 -9.04 3.91 -1.61
CA THR A 99 -9.45 4.09 -0.21
C THR A 99 -10.88 4.63 -0.03
N ASP A 100 -11.42 5.32 -1.02
CA ASP A 100 -12.81 5.79 -1.05
C ASP A 100 -13.83 4.69 -1.39
N SER A 101 -13.35 3.49 -1.76
CA SER A 101 -14.16 2.29 -1.93
C SER A 101 -14.13 1.34 -0.72
N TRP A 102 -13.33 1.64 0.30
CA TRP A 102 -13.16 0.77 1.46
C TRP A 102 -14.41 0.71 2.32
N VAL A 103 -14.66 -0.45 2.93
CA VAL A 103 -15.74 -0.64 3.90
C VAL A 103 -15.15 -1.06 5.23
N ALA A 104 -15.57 -0.40 6.30
CA ALA A 104 -15.08 -0.69 7.64
C ALA A 104 -15.15 -2.19 7.97
N GLY A 105 -14.04 -2.74 8.44
CA GLY A 105 -13.90 -4.16 8.79
C GLY A 105 -13.38 -5.06 7.69
N GLU A 106 -13.31 -4.62 6.43
CA GLU A 106 -12.71 -5.44 5.37
C GLU A 106 -11.19 -5.47 5.46
N TYR A 107 -10.61 -6.57 4.98
CA TYR A 107 -9.17 -6.76 4.82
C TYR A 107 -8.82 -6.72 3.34
N LEU A 108 -7.72 -6.05 3.04
CA LEU A 108 -7.20 -5.90 1.68
C LEU A 108 -5.75 -6.36 1.64
N ARG A 109 -5.41 -7.15 0.62
CA ARG A 109 -4.03 -7.50 0.29
C ARG A 109 -3.57 -6.61 -0.86
N ASP A 110 -2.63 -5.74 -0.57
CA ASP A 110 -2.14 -4.70 -1.46
C ASP A 110 -0.69 -5.01 -1.83
N VAL A 111 -0.42 -5.27 -3.11
CA VAL A 111 0.87 -5.81 -3.58
C VAL A 111 1.64 -4.77 -4.36
N TYR A 112 2.87 -4.55 -3.95
CA TYR A 112 3.86 -3.69 -4.58
C TYR A 112 4.95 -4.53 -5.22
N ARG A 113 5.33 -4.22 -6.46
CA ARG A 113 6.41 -4.86 -7.21
C ARG A 113 7.48 -3.83 -7.50
N ILE A 114 8.44 -3.71 -6.58
CA ILE A 114 9.47 -2.68 -6.62
C ILE A 114 10.67 -3.20 -7.40
N ALA A 115 10.93 -2.61 -8.58
CA ALA A 115 12.09 -2.95 -9.39
C ALA A 115 13.35 -2.34 -8.78
N LEU A 116 14.34 -3.16 -8.43
CA LEU A 116 15.61 -2.70 -7.90
C LEU A 116 16.55 -2.29 -9.03
N PRO A 117 17.36 -1.22 -8.85
CA PRO A 117 18.42 -0.85 -9.80
C PRO A 117 19.42 -1.98 -10.02
N ALA A 118 19.97 -2.03 -11.24
CA ALA A 118 20.94 -3.06 -11.62
C ALA A 118 22.31 -2.88 -10.96
N ASP A 119 22.62 -1.66 -10.55
CA ASP A 119 23.85 -1.23 -9.89
C ASP A 119 23.72 -1.11 -8.37
N LEU A 120 22.61 -1.62 -7.82
CA LEU A 120 22.37 -1.58 -6.38
C LEU A 120 23.48 -2.35 -5.65
N ALA A 121 24.11 -1.71 -4.67
CA ALA A 121 25.18 -2.33 -3.88
C ALA A 121 24.64 -3.46 -2.97
N PRO A 122 25.41 -4.52 -2.73
CA PRO A 122 25.05 -5.52 -1.74
C PRO A 122 24.92 -4.91 -0.34
N GLY A 123 23.94 -5.37 0.44
CA GLY A 123 23.74 -4.87 1.78
C GLY A 123 22.30 -4.99 2.26
N ASP A 124 22.07 -4.39 3.42
CA ASP A 124 20.75 -4.35 4.04
C ASP A 124 20.07 -3.01 3.70
N TYR A 125 18.80 -3.11 3.36
CA TYR A 125 17.93 -2.00 2.97
C TYR A 125 16.69 -1.97 3.85
N GLN A 126 16.08 -0.80 3.98
CA GLN A 126 14.81 -0.61 4.69
C GLN A 126 13.70 -0.29 3.70
N LEU A 127 12.49 -0.68 4.06
CA LEU A 127 11.30 -0.26 3.35
C LEU A 127 10.62 0.86 4.14
N GLU A 128 10.24 1.92 3.47
CA GLU A 128 9.49 3.05 3.99
C GLU A 128 8.07 2.99 3.43
N ILE A 129 7.07 2.93 4.32
CA ILE A 129 5.66 2.79 3.96
C ILE A 129 4.86 3.93 4.58
N GLY A 130 3.90 4.46 3.83
CA GLY A 130 2.92 5.41 4.33
C GLY A 130 1.85 5.71 3.29
N MET A 131 1.01 6.70 3.59
CA MET A 131 -0.01 7.20 2.67
C MET A 131 0.13 8.70 2.47
N TYR A 132 -0.29 9.19 1.31
CA TYR A 132 -0.36 10.62 1.04
C TYR A 132 -1.57 10.97 0.19
N ASP A 133 -2.00 12.23 0.29
CA ASP A 133 -3.01 12.83 -0.58
C ASP A 133 -2.36 13.19 -1.93
N PRO A 134 -2.77 12.57 -3.05
CA PRO A 134 -2.16 12.84 -4.35
C PRO A 134 -2.38 14.27 -4.85
N ALA A 135 -3.39 14.98 -4.36
CA ALA A 135 -3.66 16.36 -4.76
C ALA A 135 -2.71 17.37 -4.09
N THR A 136 -2.25 17.08 -2.87
CA THR A 136 -1.39 17.99 -2.07
C THR A 136 0.02 17.45 -1.86
N VAL A 137 0.26 16.18 -2.16
CA VAL A 137 1.50 15.43 -1.90
C VAL A 137 1.85 15.42 -0.39
N ARG A 138 0.88 15.69 0.48
CA ARG A 138 1.07 15.64 1.93
C ARG A 138 0.86 14.23 2.44
N ARG A 139 1.81 13.75 3.23
CA ARG A 139 1.69 12.49 3.96
C ARG A 139 0.56 12.59 4.99
N LEU A 140 -0.17 11.49 5.17
CA LEU A 140 -1.16 11.37 6.22
C LEU A 140 -0.47 10.96 7.52
N PRO A 141 -0.92 11.48 8.67
CA PRO A 141 -0.38 11.09 9.96
C PRO A 141 -0.36 9.58 10.17
N MET A 142 0.81 9.04 10.51
CA MET A 142 1.01 7.64 10.81
C MET A 142 1.10 7.45 12.33
N LEU A 143 0.29 6.54 12.88
CA LEU A 143 0.26 6.24 14.31
C LEU A 143 0.71 4.79 14.54
N ASP A 144 1.45 4.56 15.62
CA ASP A 144 1.80 3.22 16.07
C ASP A 144 0.63 2.50 16.80
N ALA A 145 0.90 1.31 17.32
CA ALA A 145 -0.10 0.52 18.05
C ALA A 145 -0.60 1.20 19.33
N SER A 146 0.18 2.12 19.91
CA SER A 146 -0.20 2.90 21.09
C SER A 146 -0.99 4.16 20.76
N GLY A 147 -1.08 4.52 19.47
CA GLY A 147 -1.67 5.77 18.98
C GLY A 147 -0.69 6.94 18.98
N SER A 148 0.61 6.69 19.17
CA SER A 148 1.64 7.72 19.10
C SER A 148 2.06 7.99 17.66
N SER A 149 2.33 9.25 17.32
CA SER A 149 2.76 9.65 15.99
C SER A 149 4.11 9.04 15.63
N GLN A 150 4.21 8.50 14.41
CA GLN A 150 5.47 8.04 13.84
C GLN A 150 6.24 9.22 13.22
N PRO A 151 7.57 9.26 13.36
CA PRO A 151 8.38 10.29 12.71
C PRO A 151 8.17 10.30 11.19
N ASP A 152 8.11 11.49 10.60
CA ASP A 152 7.96 11.73 9.16
C ASP A 152 6.70 11.07 8.55
N ASP A 153 5.68 10.75 9.37
CA ASP A 153 4.42 10.10 8.92
C ASP A 153 4.68 8.85 8.08
N ARG A 154 5.59 7.99 8.56
CA ARG A 154 6.02 6.77 7.87
C ARG A 154 6.25 5.62 8.84
N LEU A 155 6.17 4.41 8.31
CA LEU A 155 6.62 3.19 8.98
C LEU A 155 7.88 2.68 8.27
N LEU A 156 8.91 2.34 9.03
CA LEU A 156 10.10 1.68 8.53
C LEU A 156 10.02 0.18 8.81
N LEU A 157 10.12 -0.64 7.76
CA LEU A 157 10.19 -2.09 7.81
C LEU A 157 11.63 -2.50 7.50
N GLY A 158 12.17 -3.42 8.29
CA GLY A 158 13.47 -4.03 8.02
C GLY A 158 13.35 -5.31 7.19
N GLY A 159 14.52 -5.88 6.85
CA GLY A 159 14.60 -7.24 6.34
C GLY A 159 14.81 -7.39 4.83
N LEU A 160 14.96 -6.32 4.06
CA LEU A 160 15.36 -6.45 2.66
C LEU A 160 16.88 -6.54 2.57
N ARG A 161 17.38 -7.71 2.15
CA ARG A 161 18.81 -7.94 1.92
C ARG A 161 19.10 -8.14 0.44
N VAL A 162 20.08 -7.38 -0.06
CA VAL A 162 20.58 -7.50 -1.44
C VAL A 162 21.92 -8.24 -1.43
N GLU A 163 22.03 -9.31 -2.22
CA GLU A 163 23.26 -10.07 -2.38
C GLU A 163 24.18 -9.44 -3.42
N GLY A 164 25.48 -9.76 -3.30
CA GLY A 164 26.46 -9.51 -4.36
C GLY A 164 26.22 -10.37 -5.60
N ARG A 165 26.81 -9.97 -6.72
CA ARG A 165 26.86 -10.76 -7.94
C ARG A 165 27.68 -12.04 -7.75
#